data_0aab91585063592a81cb87425c9bcbc1
#
_entry.id   0aab91585063592a81cb87425c9bcbc1
#
_cell.length_a   1.000
_cell.length_b   1.000
_cell.length_c   1.000
_cell.angle_alpha   90.00
_cell.angle_beta   90.00
_cell.angle_gamma   90.00
#
_symmetry.space_group_name_H-M   'P 1'
#
loop_
_entity.id
_entity.type
_entity.pdbx_description
1 polymer ?
#
loop_
_entity_poly.entity_id
_entity_poly.type
_entity_poly.pdbx_seq_one_letter_code
_entity_poly.pdbx_strand_id
1 'polypeptide(L)' 'MSVEAGDEVYLEWYGMHHAKFGGIGGDISSVTITREAWDDLGKPEVLTITARVHEEEE' A
#
# COMPACT_ATOMS: atom_id res chain seq x y z
N MET A 1 -15.10 -16.21 8.53
CA MET A 1 -14.97 -15.87 7.12
C MET A 1 -14.11 -14.63 6.96
N SER A 2 -13.15 -14.70 6.07
CA SER A 2 -12.25 -13.57 5.84
C SER A 2 -12.71 -12.82 4.60
N VAL A 3 -12.62 -11.48 4.68
CA VAL A 3 -12.87 -10.62 3.53
C VAL A 3 -11.54 -9.99 3.15
N GLU A 4 -11.19 -10.13 1.91
CA GLU A 4 -9.94 -9.56 1.41
C GLU A 4 -10.23 -8.67 0.22
N ALA A 5 -9.49 -7.58 0.15
CA ALA A 5 -9.47 -6.71 -1.01
C ALA A 5 -8.01 -6.46 -1.36
N GLY A 6 -7.68 -6.49 -2.62
CA GLY A 6 -6.31 -6.29 -3.06
C GLY A 6 -6.28 -5.49 -4.34
N ASP A 7 -5.21 -4.76 -4.53
CA ASP A 7 -5.05 -3.96 -5.72
C ASP A 7 -3.60 -3.56 -5.90
N GLU A 8 -3.28 -3.19 -7.13
CA GLU A 8 -1.98 -2.63 -7.43
C GLU A 8 -2.07 -1.12 -7.28
N VAL A 9 -1.08 -0.54 -6.62
CA VAL A 9 -0.98 0.90 -6.46
C VAL A 9 0.35 1.35 -7.07
N TYR A 10 0.33 2.53 -7.66
CA TYR A 10 1.45 3.05 -8.42
C TYR A 10 2.03 4.28 -7.74
N LEU A 11 3.34 4.38 -7.77
CA LEU A 11 4.03 5.51 -7.14
C LEU A 11 3.59 6.82 -7.77
N GLU A 12 3.11 7.74 -6.95
CA GLU A 12 2.74 9.08 -7.39
C GLU A 12 3.83 10.09 -7.10
N TRP A 13 4.39 10.03 -5.90
CA TRP A 13 5.51 10.89 -5.53
C TRP A 13 6.18 10.35 -4.28
N TYR A 14 7.36 10.84 -4.00
CA TYR A 14 8.04 10.53 -2.77
C TYR A 14 8.81 11.76 -2.29
N GLY A 15 9.03 11.82 -0.99
CA GLY A 15 9.76 12.89 -0.36
C GLY A 15 10.74 12.35 0.66
N MET A 16 11.22 13.23 1.55
CA MET A 16 12.20 12.83 2.54
C MET A 16 11.63 11.86 3.58
N HIS A 17 10.35 11.94 3.83
CA HIS A 17 9.72 11.18 4.93
C HIS A 17 8.74 10.12 4.47
N HIS A 18 8.15 10.28 3.31
CA HIS A 18 7.07 9.40 2.84
C HIS A 18 7.14 9.15 1.35
N ALA A 19 6.52 8.07 0.94
CA ALA A 19 6.23 7.78 -0.46
C ALA A 19 4.75 7.51 -0.58
N LYS A 20 4.10 8.09 -1.58
CA LYS A 20 2.67 7.96 -1.79
C LYS A 20 2.40 7.18 -3.06
N PHE A 21 1.49 6.22 -2.95
CA PHE A 21 1.07 5.39 -4.07
C PHE A 21 -0.42 5.56 -4.27
N GLY A 22 -0.86 5.55 -5.51
CA GLY A 22 -2.26 5.64 -5.85
C GLY A 22 -2.72 4.46 -6.65
N GLY A 23 -3.92 3.97 -6.35
CA GLY A 23 -4.56 2.91 -7.11
C GLY A 23 -5.42 3.50 -8.21
N ILE A 24 -5.56 2.78 -9.30
CA ILE A 24 -6.36 3.21 -10.42
C ILE A 24 -7.45 2.18 -10.66
N GLY A 25 -8.68 2.55 -10.32
CA GLY A 25 -9.83 1.70 -10.61
C GLY A 25 -10.00 0.50 -9.72
N GLY A 26 -9.28 0.42 -8.60
CA GLY A 26 -9.36 -0.70 -7.70
C GLY A 26 -10.03 -0.34 -6.39
N ASP A 27 -9.97 -1.26 -5.46
CA ASP A 27 -10.58 -1.10 -4.14
C ASP A 27 -9.76 -0.20 -3.23
N ILE A 28 -8.47 -0.06 -3.52
CA ILE A 28 -7.57 0.76 -2.72
C ILE A 28 -7.25 2.02 -3.50
N SER A 29 -7.64 3.17 -2.94
CA SER A 29 -7.48 4.44 -3.64
C SER A 29 -6.10 5.05 -3.47
N SER A 30 -5.52 4.92 -2.29
CA SER A 30 -4.17 5.45 -2.06
C SER A 30 -3.53 4.78 -0.85
N VAL A 31 -2.21 4.77 -0.84
CA VAL A 31 -1.42 4.23 0.26
C VAL A 31 -0.21 5.12 0.44
N THR A 32 0.07 5.48 1.69
CA THR A 32 1.27 6.25 2.02
C THR A 32 2.12 5.41 2.97
N ILE A 33 3.39 5.25 2.63
CA ILE A 33 4.32 4.53 3.49
C ILE A 33 5.48 5.46 3.84
N THR A 34 6.23 5.11 4.87
CA THR A 34 7.39 5.91 5.23
C THR A 34 8.47 5.74 4.17
N ARG A 35 9.31 6.76 4.05
CA ARG A 35 10.43 6.69 3.11
C ARG A 35 11.35 5.54 3.45
N GLU A 36 11.55 5.28 4.73
CA GLU A 36 12.39 4.18 5.17
C GLU A 36 11.83 2.83 4.72
N ALA A 37 10.52 2.63 4.87
CA ALA A 37 9.90 1.39 4.42
C ALA A 37 10.01 1.24 2.90
N TRP A 38 9.84 2.34 2.18
CA TRP A 38 9.95 2.32 0.73
C TRP A 38 11.38 1.95 0.29
N ASP A 39 12.38 2.52 0.98
CA ASP A 39 13.78 2.19 0.70
C ASP A 39 14.06 0.71 0.98
N ASP A 40 13.52 0.18 2.07
CA ASP A 40 13.70 -1.21 2.43
C ASP A 40 13.08 -2.17 1.42
N LEU A 41 12.01 -1.74 0.77
CA LEU A 41 11.35 -2.53 -0.27
C LEU A 41 12.09 -2.47 -1.60
N GLY A 42 13.13 -1.64 -1.72
CA GLY A 42 13.87 -1.51 -2.95
C GLY A 42 13.37 -0.41 -3.86
N LYS A 43 12.66 0.55 -3.29
CA LYS A 43 12.13 1.73 -4.01
C LYS A 43 11.25 1.32 -5.20
N PRO A 44 10.23 0.48 -4.97
CA PRO A 44 9.40 0.02 -6.08
C PRO A 44 8.51 1.14 -6.61
N GLU A 45 8.15 1.04 -7.88
CA GLU A 45 7.20 1.97 -8.49
C GLU A 45 5.77 1.43 -8.42
N VAL A 46 5.63 0.14 -8.19
CA VAL A 46 4.33 -0.53 -8.11
C VAL A 46 4.34 -1.43 -6.88
N LEU A 47 3.27 -1.36 -6.11
CA LEU A 47 3.08 -2.24 -4.96
C LEU A 47 1.76 -2.97 -5.10
N THR A 48 1.74 -4.22 -4.66
CA THR A 48 0.50 -4.96 -4.53
C THR A 48 0.10 -4.90 -3.06
N ILE A 49 -1.05 -4.33 -2.79
CA ILE A 49 -1.56 -4.15 -1.44
C ILE A 49 -2.75 -5.06 -1.25
N THR A 50 -2.74 -5.80 -0.16
CA THR A 50 -3.87 -6.65 0.21
C THR A 50 -4.41 -6.19 1.55
N ALA A 51 -5.70 -5.92 1.61
CA ALA A 51 -6.38 -5.56 2.84
C ALA A 51 -7.25 -6.74 3.27
N ARG A 52 -7.23 -7.02 4.55
CA ARG A 52 -7.94 -8.17 5.10
C ARG A 52 -8.53 -7.76 6.43
N VAL A 53 -9.73 -8.25 6.70
CA VAL A 53 -10.32 -8.04 8.02
C VAL A 53 -9.53 -8.83 9.04
N HIS A 54 -9.06 -8.13 10.06
CA HIS A 54 -8.35 -8.77 11.15
C HIS A 54 -9.35 -9.09 12.26
N GLU A 55 -9.50 -10.35 12.58
CA GLU A 55 -10.37 -10.76 13.67
C GLU A 55 -9.51 -11.05 14.87
N GLU A 56 -9.82 -10.37 15.96
CA GLU A 56 -9.15 -10.63 17.22
C GLU A 56 -10.01 -11.54 18.06
N GLU A 57 -9.38 -12.57 18.57
CA GLU A 57 -10.02 -13.45 19.51
C GLU A 57 -9.54 -13.12 20.89
N GLU A 58 -10.46 -13.06 21.82
CA GLU A 58 -10.14 -12.75 23.19
C GLU A 58 -10.29 -13.92 24.09
#